data_d3c65eba18d39ee186fd5c8205008e4f
#
_entry.id   d3c65eba18d39ee186fd5c8205008e4f
#
_cell.length_a   1.000
_cell.length_b   1.000
_cell.length_c   1.000
_cell.angle_alpha   90.00
_cell.angle_beta   90.00
_cell.angle_gamma   90.00
#
_symmetry.space_group_name_H-M   'P 1'
#
loop_
_entity.id
_entity.type
_entity.pdbx_description
1 polymer ?
#
loop_
_entity_poly.entity_id
_entity_poly.type
_entity_poly.pdbx_seq_one_letter_code
_entity_poly.pdbx_strand_id
1 'polypeptide(L)'
;MDSDHHRSYLAHWLTLSGKAEDSLTQTIASARVDMNPHQVEAAMFALASPLSNGVILADEVGLGKTIEASPILAQKWAERRRKLLLIAPATLRKQWSQELEEKFSLPSQIIEAKIFNQMVKEGSDNPFDIENATGKAAICICSYEFAARKEHELARIPWDLVVMDEAHKLRNIYKNDGAKTAKKLSGALSGRKKILLSATPLQNSILELYGLISVIDPHFFGDLASFKARYSRQNIDDAELALLRVRLNKICNRTLRRQVQQEGGISFTRRHSITEDFRPTEDEEVLYKQVSSYLQRDDLLAIKSGARHLVTLVIRKILASSSTAIQGTLETMIHRLESKMPVLDALTDYENYDDYSDEEGIDDEDTIDPQALQAEIDQLKNYKTLAASITKNAKAEALLRVLDRAFTFTAELGG
;
A
#
# COMPACT_ATOMS: atom_id res chain seq x y z
N MET A 1 35.12 -17.66 8.45
CA MET A 1 35.94 -17.95 9.63
C MET A 1 35.58 -16.92 10.69
N ASP A 2 34.90 -17.34 11.75
CA ASP A 2 34.59 -16.47 12.88
C ASP A 2 35.84 -16.36 13.74
N SER A 3 36.55 -15.25 13.66
CA SER A 3 37.65 -14.97 14.56
C SER A 3 37.15 -14.60 15.97
N ASP A 4 37.93 -14.82 17.00
CA ASP A 4 37.58 -14.43 18.39
C ASP A 4 37.32 -12.91 18.48
N HIS A 5 37.94 -12.13 17.60
CA HIS A 5 37.69 -10.69 17.49
C HIS A 5 36.27 -10.39 16.99
N HIS A 6 35.78 -11.13 15.99
CA HIS A 6 34.38 -11.00 15.52
C HIS A 6 33.38 -11.40 16.61
N ARG A 7 33.66 -12.48 17.36
CA ARG A 7 32.81 -12.90 18.50
C ARG A 7 32.78 -11.85 19.58
N SER A 8 33.94 -11.31 19.96
CA SER A 8 34.05 -10.25 20.96
C SER A 8 33.33 -8.97 20.52
N TYR A 9 33.49 -8.57 19.24
CA TYR A 9 32.79 -7.43 18.67
C TYR A 9 31.28 -7.63 18.69
N LEU A 10 30.79 -8.79 18.25
CA LEU A 10 29.37 -9.12 18.24
C LEU A 10 28.81 -9.20 19.67
N ALA A 11 29.55 -9.79 20.62
CA ALA A 11 29.14 -9.84 22.03
C ALA A 11 29.03 -8.43 22.62
N HIS A 12 30.02 -7.56 22.35
CA HIS A 12 29.96 -6.17 22.80
C HIS A 12 28.79 -5.42 22.16
N TRP A 13 28.56 -5.64 20.86
CA TRP A 13 27.47 -5.01 20.14
C TRP A 13 26.09 -5.48 20.65
N LEU A 14 25.95 -6.75 21.00
CA LEU A 14 24.74 -7.30 21.62
C LEU A 14 24.50 -6.74 23.04
N THR A 15 25.57 -6.47 23.82
CA THR A 15 25.44 -5.83 25.14
C THR A 15 25.02 -4.35 25.03
N LEU A 16 25.34 -3.69 23.92
CA LEU A 16 24.85 -2.33 23.65
C LEU A 16 23.36 -2.31 23.29
N SER A 17 22.80 -3.41 22.77
CA SER A 17 21.38 -3.50 22.44
C SER A 17 20.46 -3.56 23.67
N GLY A 18 20.96 -3.93 24.84
CA GLY A 18 20.22 -3.83 26.10
C GLY A 18 19.82 -2.41 26.50
N LYS A 19 20.49 -1.39 25.94
CA LYS A 19 20.09 0.02 26.07
C LYS A 19 18.97 0.43 25.10
N ALA A 20 18.61 -0.42 24.14
CA ALA A 20 17.54 -0.14 23.19
C ALA A 20 16.16 -0.18 23.86
N GLU A 21 15.97 -1.00 24.88
CA GLU A 21 14.71 -1.08 25.64
C GLU A 21 14.45 0.21 26.42
N ASP A 22 15.47 0.76 27.09
CA ASP A 22 15.35 2.05 27.79
C ASP A 22 15.06 3.21 26.82
N SER A 23 15.68 3.18 25.64
CA SER A 23 15.51 4.19 24.61
C SER A 23 14.12 4.10 23.96
N LEU A 24 13.59 2.90 23.71
CA LEU A 24 12.24 2.69 23.21
C LEU A 24 11.21 3.19 24.23
N THR A 25 11.41 2.96 25.50
CA THR A 25 10.54 3.45 26.58
C THR A 25 10.42 4.98 26.53
N GLN A 26 11.52 5.70 26.32
CA GLN A 26 11.50 7.16 26.17
C GLN A 26 10.77 7.59 24.89
N THR A 27 10.97 6.86 23.82
CA THR A 27 10.29 7.14 22.52
C THR A 27 8.78 6.93 22.64
N ILE A 28 8.35 5.87 23.32
CA ILE A 28 6.92 5.59 23.57
C ILE A 28 6.34 6.66 24.51
N ALA A 29 7.04 7.04 25.58
CA ALA A 29 6.58 8.06 26.52
C ALA A 29 6.44 9.46 25.88
N SER A 30 7.16 9.73 24.79
CA SER A 30 7.04 10.97 24.02
C SER A 30 5.95 10.95 22.95
N ALA A 31 5.37 9.78 22.65
CA ALA A 31 4.29 9.65 21.67
C ALA A 31 2.99 10.30 22.20
N ARG A 32 2.24 10.90 21.28
CA ARG A 32 0.93 11.52 21.57
C ARG A 32 -0.22 10.54 21.39
N VAL A 33 0.02 9.27 21.65
CA VAL A 33 -0.95 8.20 21.50
C VAL A 33 -0.74 7.14 22.59
N ASP A 34 -1.81 6.68 23.18
CA ASP A 34 -1.77 5.56 24.09
C ASP A 34 -1.54 4.27 23.30
N MET A 35 -0.45 3.56 23.62
CA MET A 35 -0.10 2.31 22.97
C MET A 35 -0.60 1.12 23.76
N ASN A 36 -1.17 0.17 23.06
CA ASN A 36 -1.59 -1.09 23.66
C ASN A 36 -0.39 -2.03 23.87
N PRO A 37 -0.44 -2.94 24.86
CA PRO A 37 0.67 -3.83 25.17
C PRO A 37 1.17 -4.62 23.96
N HIS A 38 0.30 -5.20 23.14
CA HIS A 38 0.68 -5.94 21.93
C HIS A 38 1.45 -5.08 20.92
N GLN A 39 1.13 -3.79 20.79
CA GLN A 39 1.82 -2.86 19.89
C GLN A 39 3.24 -2.58 20.38
N VAL A 40 3.42 -2.44 21.70
CA VAL A 40 4.75 -2.30 22.32
C VAL A 40 5.56 -3.58 22.11
N GLU A 41 4.97 -4.75 22.34
CA GLU A 41 5.62 -6.05 22.11
C GLU A 41 6.05 -6.24 20.65
N ALA A 42 5.20 -5.85 19.70
CA ALA A 42 5.53 -5.89 18.28
C ALA A 42 6.74 -4.97 17.95
N ALA A 43 6.77 -3.76 18.51
CA ALA A 43 7.88 -2.84 18.33
C ALA A 43 9.18 -3.38 18.98
N MET A 44 9.10 -3.92 20.19
CA MET A 44 10.23 -4.56 20.89
C MET A 44 10.75 -5.75 20.07
N PHE A 45 9.87 -6.62 19.58
CA PHE A 45 10.23 -7.74 18.72
C PHE A 45 11.03 -7.30 17.49
N ALA A 46 10.59 -6.24 16.81
CA ALA A 46 11.26 -5.71 15.62
C ALA A 46 12.64 -5.10 15.93
N LEU A 47 12.84 -4.60 17.15
CA LEU A 47 14.10 -3.99 17.60
C LEU A 47 15.03 -4.99 18.29
N ALA A 48 14.51 -6.12 18.78
CA ALA A 48 15.22 -7.06 19.66
C ALA A 48 16.47 -7.69 19.02
N SER A 49 16.54 -7.84 17.70
CA SER A 49 17.71 -8.44 17.05
C SER A 49 18.39 -7.47 16.10
N PRO A 50 19.58 -6.97 16.46
CA PRO A 50 20.38 -6.14 15.57
C PRO A 50 20.93 -6.91 14.37
N LEU A 51 21.02 -8.24 14.45
CA LEU A 51 21.53 -9.12 13.39
C LEU A 51 20.43 -9.54 12.39
N SER A 52 19.18 -9.29 12.69
CA SER A 52 18.06 -9.61 11.78
C SER A 52 18.06 -8.65 10.59
N ASN A 53 17.89 -9.21 9.40
CA ASN A 53 17.66 -8.44 8.18
C ASN A 53 16.26 -7.80 8.13
N GLY A 54 15.40 -8.13 9.08
CA GLY A 54 14.06 -7.58 9.23
C GLY A 54 13.08 -8.56 9.86
N VAL A 55 11.82 -8.11 9.96
CA VAL A 55 10.73 -8.87 10.55
C VAL A 55 9.42 -8.65 9.80
N ILE A 56 8.46 -9.54 10.02
CA ILE A 56 7.07 -9.40 9.60
C ILE A 56 6.24 -9.12 10.86
N LEU A 57 5.51 -8.00 10.87
CA LEU A 57 4.47 -7.71 11.84
C LEU A 57 3.12 -8.05 11.19
N ALA A 58 2.50 -9.11 11.67
CA ALA A 58 1.38 -9.78 11.02
C ALA A 58 0.09 -9.70 11.83
N ASP A 59 -0.07 -8.67 12.64
CA ASP A 59 -1.22 -8.46 13.49
C ASP A 59 -2.52 -8.30 12.69
N GLU A 60 -3.61 -8.79 13.26
CA GLU A 60 -4.92 -8.80 12.61
C GLU A 60 -5.39 -7.39 12.26
N VAL A 61 -6.24 -7.26 11.23
CA VAL A 61 -6.78 -5.96 10.79
C VAL A 61 -7.45 -5.24 11.97
N GLY A 62 -7.10 -3.95 12.15
CA GLY A 62 -7.68 -3.10 13.18
C GLY A 62 -6.99 -3.19 14.56
N LEU A 63 -5.85 -3.87 14.66
CA LEU A 63 -4.98 -3.84 15.85
C LEU A 63 -3.98 -2.68 15.84
N GLY A 64 -3.92 -1.91 14.74
CA GLY A 64 -3.12 -0.68 14.66
C GLY A 64 -1.68 -0.89 14.20
N LYS A 65 -1.45 -1.64 13.11
CA LYS A 65 -0.12 -1.86 12.54
C LYS A 65 0.69 -0.57 12.29
N THR A 66 0.03 0.53 11.94
CA THR A 66 0.68 1.85 11.85
C THR A 66 1.30 2.26 13.18
N ILE A 67 0.56 2.01 14.29
CA ILE A 67 1.03 2.32 15.65
C ILE A 67 2.14 1.37 16.10
N GLU A 68 2.20 0.15 15.58
CA GLU A 68 3.30 -0.81 15.84
C GLU A 68 4.61 -0.39 15.16
N ALA A 69 4.52 0.08 13.90
CA ALA A 69 5.69 0.45 13.12
C ALA A 69 6.21 1.87 13.41
N SER A 70 5.35 2.79 13.80
CA SER A 70 5.74 4.18 14.04
C SER A 70 6.73 4.36 15.18
N PRO A 71 6.64 3.65 16.34
CA PRO A 71 7.66 3.71 17.39
C PRO A 71 9.02 3.22 16.93
N ILE A 72 9.05 2.24 16.00
CA ILE A 72 10.32 1.74 15.44
C ILE A 72 10.98 2.82 14.58
N LEU A 73 10.17 3.52 13.76
CA LEU A 73 10.63 4.68 12.98
C LEU A 73 11.09 5.81 13.92
N ALA A 74 10.33 6.11 14.97
CA ALA A 74 10.65 7.13 15.96
C ALA A 74 11.95 6.79 16.73
N GLN A 75 12.13 5.53 17.10
CA GLN A 75 13.36 5.06 17.72
C GLN A 75 14.57 5.23 16.79
N LYS A 76 14.44 4.84 15.51
CA LYS A 76 15.51 5.05 14.52
C LYS A 76 15.80 6.52 14.29
N TRP A 77 14.77 7.36 14.29
CA TRP A 77 14.92 8.80 14.21
C TRP A 77 15.64 9.39 15.42
N ALA A 78 15.33 8.94 16.64
CA ALA A 78 16.02 9.33 17.88
C ALA A 78 17.50 8.90 17.87
N GLU A 79 17.82 7.74 17.27
CA GLU A 79 19.18 7.25 17.03
C GLU A 79 19.94 8.04 15.95
N ARG A 80 19.35 9.12 15.41
CA ARG A 80 19.89 9.92 14.29
C ARG A 80 20.03 9.14 12.98
N ARG A 81 19.28 8.06 12.81
CA ARG A 81 19.12 7.36 11.54
C ARG A 81 18.10 8.11 10.68
N ARG A 82 18.55 8.71 9.60
CA ARG A 82 17.73 9.64 8.79
C ARG A 82 17.26 9.06 7.47
N LYS A 83 17.93 8.02 6.97
CA LYS A 83 17.55 7.36 5.73
C LYS A 83 16.46 6.31 6.01
N LEU A 84 15.23 6.80 6.26
CA LEU A 84 14.06 5.99 6.56
C LEU A 84 13.09 6.01 5.39
N LEU A 85 12.69 4.84 4.93
CA LEU A 85 11.80 4.64 3.81
C LEU A 85 10.52 3.94 4.27
N LEU A 86 9.38 4.48 3.87
CA LEU A 86 8.07 3.86 4.02
C LEU A 86 7.45 3.65 2.65
N ILE A 87 7.19 2.39 2.29
CA ILE A 87 6.48 2.02 1.08
C ILE A 87 5.08 1.56 1.48
N ALA A 88 4.06 2.26 1.00
CA ALA A 88 2.67 1.98 1.31
C ALA A 88 1.79 2.06 0.06
N PRO A 89 0.59 1.45 0.04
CA PRO A 89 -0.40 1.71 -0.99
C PRO A 89 -0.65 3.20 -1.19
N ALA A 90 -0.90 3.61 -2.43
CA ALA A 90 -1.08 5.02 -2.78
C ALA A 90 -2.10 5.74 -1.90
N THR A 91 -3.20 5.05 -1.56
CA THR A 91 -4.29 5.53 -0.70
C THR A 91 -3.89 5.81 0.74
N LEU A 92 -2.90 5.08 1.26
CA LEU A 92 -2.49 5.17 2.66
C LEU A 92 -1.35 6.16 2.91
N ARG A 93 -0.69 6.68 1.87
CA ARG A 93 0.47 7.57 2.00
C ARG A 93 0.17 8.83 2.80
N LYS A 94 -0.97 9.49 2.53
CA LYS A 94 -1.39 10.70 3.25
C LYS A 94 -1.72 10.40 4.72
N GLN A 95 -2.41 9.29 4.96
CA GLN A 95 -2.72 8.84 6.31
C GLN A 95 -1.44 8.56 7.11
N TRP A 96 -0.47 7.85 6.51
CA TRP A 96 0.83 7.59 7.13
C TRP A 96 1.58 8.88 7.48
N SER A 97 1.63 9.83 6.53
CA SER A 97 2.27 11.13 6.77
C SER A 97 1.63 11.88 7.94
N GLN A 98 0.30 11.91 7.96
CA GLN A 98 -0.46 12.56 9.03
C GLN A 98 -0.25 11.88 10.39
N GLU A 99 -0.34 10.55 10.45
CA GLU A 99 -0.17 9.81 11.71
C GLU A 99 1.26 9.93 12.27
N LEU A 100 2.28 9.94 11.42
CA LEU A 100 3.67 10.15 11.83
C LEU A 100 3.86 11.54 12.45
N GLU A 101 3.28 12.57 11.85
CA GLU A 101 3.38 13.94 12.34
C GLU A 101 2.57 14.16 13.63
N GLU A 102 1.27 13.80 13.61
CA GLU A 102 0.36 14.09 14.73
C GLU A 102 0.68 13.27 15.98
N LYS A 103 0.98 11.97 15.80
CA LYS A 103 1.15 11.05 16.93
C LYS A 103 2.59 10.92 17.40
N PHE A 104 3.57 11.06 16.49
CA PHE A 104 4.98 10.82 16.80
C PHE A 104 5.89 12.04 16.55
N SER A 105 5.33 13.16 16.06
CA SER A 105 6.08 14.36 15.70
C SER A 105 7.25 14.09 14.74
N LEU A 106 7.08 13.13 13.84
CA LEU A 106 8.07 12.73 12.85
C LEU A 106 7.80 13.42 11.52
N PRO A 107 8.76 14.21 10.99
CA PRO A 107 8.62 14.82 9.69
C PRO A 107 8.66 13.74 8.60
N SER A 108 7.75 13.82 7.65
CA SER A 108 7.69 12.93 6.52
C SER A 108 7.45 13.68 5.22
N GLN A 109 7.88 13.12 4.11
CA GLN A 109 7.65 13.66 2.78
C GLN A 109 7.20 12.57 1.82
N ILE A 110 6.04 12.80 1.20
CA ILE A 110 5.53 11.92 0.15
C ILE A 110 6.27 12.25 -1.15
N ILE A 111 6.94 11.26 -1.72
CA ILE A 111 7.63 11.34 -3.01
C ILE A 111 6.79 10.61 -4.05
N GLU A 112 6.25 11.36 -4.97
CA GLU A 112 5.48 10.89 -6.13
C GLU A 112 6.06 11.49 -7.42
N ALA A 113 5.60 11.04 -8.59
CA ALA A 113 6.18 11.43 -9.87
C ALA A 113 6.28 12.95 -10.08
N LYS A 114 5.26 13.70 -9.68
CA LYS A 114 5.23 15.17 -9.80
C LYS A 114 6.34 15.82 -8.95
N ILE A 115 6.42 15.44 -7.67
CA ILE A 115 7.40 15.98 -6.71
C ILE A 115 8.81 15.55 -7.12
N PHE A 116 8.99 14.28 -7.48
CA PHE A 116 10.25 13.74 -7.94
C PHE A 116 10.80 14.52 -9.16
N ASN A 117 9.98 14.70 -10.19
CA ASN A 117 10.38 15.41 -11.40
C ASN A 117 10.65 16.90 -11.13
N GLN A 118 9.91 17.51 -10.21
CA GLN A 118 10.17 18.88 -9.78
C GLN A 118 11.52 19.00 -9.10
N MET A 119 11.83 18.15 -8.13
CA MET A 119 13.12 18.15 -7.41
C MET A 119 14.30 17.90 -8.35
N VAL A 120 14.15 17.03 -9.35
CA VAL A 120 15.17 16.84 -10.40
C VAL A 120 15.37 18.12 -11.22
N LYS A 121 14.30 18.82 -11.62
CA LYS A 121 14.39 20.09 -12.32
C LYS A 121 15.06 21.19 -11.47
N GLU A 122 14.89 21.15 -10.17
CA GLU A 122 15.53 22.03 -9.20
C GLU A 122 16.99 21.67 -8.90
N GLY A 123 17.52 20.62 -9.54
CA GLY A 123 18.93 20.21 -9.48
C GLY A 123 19.24 19.11 -8.48
N SER A 124 18.24 18.42 -7.92
CA SER A 124 18.49 17.27 -7.06
C SER A 124 19.01 16.08 -7.88
N ASP A 125 20.14 15.49 -7.46
CA ASP A 125 20.70 14.28 -8.07
C ASP A 125 19.84 13.03 -7.76
N ASN A 126 19.24 12.98 -6.58
CA ASN A 126 18.35 11.91 -6.19
C ASN A 126 17.29 12.41 -5.20
N PRO A 127 16.04 12.63 -5.64
CA PRO A 127 14.96 13.10 -4.79
C PRO A 127 14.57 12.19 -3.62
N PHE A 128 14.97 10.91 -3.63
CA PHE A 128 14.80 10.03 -2.47
C PHE A 128 15.72 10.41 -1.31
N ASP A 129 16.83 11.09 -1.57
CA ASP A 129 17.69 11.68 -0.54
C ASP A 129 17.17 13.06 -0.12
N ILE A 130 16.05 13.04 0.62
CA ILE A 130 15.30 14.24 0.98
C ILE A 130 16.18 15.27 1.69
N GLU A 131 17.04 14.84 2.60
CA GLU A 131 17.94 15.73 3.34
C GLU A 131 18.91 16.48 2.41
N ASN A 132 19.50 15.79 1.46
CA ASN A 132 20.37 16.41 0.47
C ASN A 132 19.60 17.27 -0.55
N ALA A 133 18.38 16.86 -0.88
CA ALA A 133 17.55 17.54 -1.86
C ALA A 133 16.87 18.82 -1.31
N THR A 134 16.52 18.84 -0.02
CA THR A 134 15.72 19.92 0.58
C THR A 134 16.41 20.65 1.73
N GLY A 135 17.55 20.16 2.21
CA GLY A 135 18.22 20.66 3.43
C GLY A 135 17.50 20.27 4.74
N LYS A 136 16.45 19.47 4.69
CA LYS A 136 15.67 19.01 5.85
C LYS A 136 15.53 17.51 5.84
N ALA A 137 15.86 16.87 6.95
CA ALA A 137 15.64 15.43 7.09
C ALA A 137 14.15 15.13 7.25
N ALA A 138 13.65 14.11 6.52
CA ALA A 138 12.28 13.61 6.63
C ALA A 138 12.25 12.13 6.26
N ILE A 139 11.21 11.41 6.75
CA ILE A 139 10.92 10.04 6.35
C ILE A 139 10.36 10.06 4.94
N CYS A 140 10.98 9.31 4.03
CA CYS A 140 10.53 9.19 2.66
C CYS A 140 9.31 8.25 2.58
N ILE A 141 8.20 8.72 2.00
CA ILE A 141 7.00 7.91 1.79
C ILE A 141 6.73 7.81 0.28
N CYS A 142 6.57 6.61 -0.25
CA CYS A 142 6.22 6.41 -1.66
C CYS A 142 5.31 5.20 -1.87
N SER A 143 4.76 5.03 -3.08
CA SER A 143 4.00 3.84 -3.45
C SER A 143 4.90 2.72 -3.96
N TYR A 144 4.38 1.48 -3.95
CA TYR A 144 5.09 0.30 -4.45
C TYR A 144 5.50 0.45 -5.92
N GLU A 145 4.58 0.90 -6.73
CA GLU A 145 4.72 1.03 -8.17
C GLU A 145 5.71 2.14 -8.52
N PHE A 146 5.61 3.28 -7.82
CA PHE A 146 6.55 4.38 -8.00
C PHE A 146 7.97 3.99 -7.58
N ALA A 147 8.11 3.34 -6.42
CA ALA A 147 9.39 2.84 -5.94
C ALA A 147 10.03 1.83 -6.91
N ALA A 148 9.23 0.92 -7.49
CA ALA A 148 9.71 -0.06 -8.46
C ALA A 148 10.10 0.57 -9.81
N ARG A 149 9.41 1.63 -10.26
CA ARG A 149 9.81 2.39 -11.45
C ARG A 149 11.14 3.12 -11.26
N LYS A 150 11.42 3.52 -10.04
CA LYS A 150 12.63 4.25 -9.63
C LYS A 150 13.63 3.37 -8.87
N GLU A 151 13.71 2.07 -9.24
CA GLU A 151 14.54 1.09 -8.55
C GLU A 151 16.02 1.48 -8.48
N HIS A 152 16.56 2.11 -9.54
CA HIS A 152 17.96 2.51 -9.59
C HIS A 152 18.27 3.66 -8.63
N GLU A 153 17.43 4.68 -8.61
CA GLU A 153 17.55 5.82 -7.69
C GLU A 153 17.35 5.37 -6.24
N LEU A 154 16.36 4.47 -6.01
CA LEU A 154 16.07 3.90 -4.71
C LEU A 154 17.26 3.09 -4.16
N ALA A 155 17.92 2.27 -5.00
CA ALA A 155 19.05 1.44 -4.63
C ALA A 155 20.30 2.25 -4.24
N ARG A 156 20.45 3.47 -4.74
CA ARG A 156 21.59 4.36 -4.44
C ARG A 156 21.55 4.89 -2.99
N ILE A 157 20.40 4.85 -2.32
CA ILE A 157 20.28 5.35 -0.95
C ILE A 157 20.64 4.25 0.07
N PRO A 158 21.53 4.53 1.01
CA PRO A 158 21.89 3.59 2.08
C PRO A 158 20.83 3.59 3.18
N TRP A 159 19.64 3.08 2.89
CA TRP A 159 18.51 3.07 3.82
C TRP A 159 18.87 2.42 5.16
N ASP A 160 18.61 3.13 6.26
CA ASP A 160 18.78 2.64 7.63
C ASP A 160 17.67 1.66 8.01
N LEU A 161 16.45 1.92 7.53
CA LEU A 161 15.27 1.09 7.71
C LEU A 161 14.27 1.30 6.57
N VAL A 162 13.66 0.21 6.12
CA VAL A 162 12.57 0.20 5.14
C VAL A 162 11.34 -0.43 5.79
N VAL A 163 10.25 0.31 5.86
CA VAL A 163 8.94 -0.20 6.28
C VAL A 163 8.07 -0.38 5.05
N MET A 164 7.43 -1.53 4.90
CA MET A 164 6.56 -1.86 3.79
C MET A 164 5.17 -2.22 4.31
N ASP A 165 4.20 -1.34 4.09
CA ASP A 165 2.82 -1.57 4.53
C ASP A 165 2.02 -2.33 3.46
N GLU A 166 1.07 -3.15 3.90
CA GLU A 166 0.33 -4.10 3.05
C GLU A 166 1.26 -4.99 2.21
N ALA A 167 2.32 -5.48 2.87
CA ALA A 167 3.40 -6.24 2.25
C ALA A 167 2.93 -7.55 1.59
N HIS A 168 1.67 -7.98 1.78
CA HIS A 168 1.08 -9.10 1.06
C HIS A 168 1.14 -8.92 -0.48
N LYS A 169 1.29 -7.70 -0.98
CA LYS A 169 1.54 -7.41 -2.41
C LYS A 169 2.83 -8.07 -2.92
N LEU A 170 3.81 -8.34 -2.05
CA LEU A 170 5.11 -8.92 -2.40
C LEU A 170 5.14 -10.45 -2.31
N ARG A 171 4.12 -11.09 -1.76
CA ARG A 171 4.08 -12.52 -1.44
C ARG A 171 4.35 -13.46 -2.63
N ASN A 172 4.06 -13.02 -3.85
CA ASN A 172 4.22 -13.81 -5.07
C ASN A 172 5.61 -13.66 -5.73
N ILE A 173 6.60 -13.07 -5.07
CA ILE A 173 7.95 -12.81 -5.62
C ILE A 173 8.61 -14.07 -6.20
N TYR A 174 8.27 -15.25 -5.68
CA TYR A 174 8.78 -16.54 -6.15
C TYR A 174 8.23 -16.99 -7.52
N LYS A 175 7.18 -16.34 -8.03
CA LYS A 175 6.60 -16.64 -9.34
C LYS A 175 7.44 -15.99 -10.44
N ASN A 176 7.51 -16.67 -11.60
CA ASN A 176 8.22 -16.15 -12.76
C ASN A 176 7.47 -14.99 -13.41
N ASP A 177 6.15 -15.12 -13.53
CA ASP A 177 5.28 -14.14 -14.16
C ASP A 177 4.49 -13.34 -13.11
N GLY A 178 4.30 -12.03 -13.35
CA GLY A 178 3.45 -11.18 -12.52
C GLY A 178 4.06 -10.69 -11.19
N ALA A 179 5.35 -10.89 -10.95
CA ALA A 179 6.02 -10.44 -9.72
C ALA A 179 7.08 -9.34 -9.98
N LYS A 180 6.95 -8.60 -11.08
CA LYS A 180 7.95 -7.60 -11.52
C LYS A 180 8.25 -6.57 -10.42
N THR A 181 7.22 -5.92 -9.88
CA THR A 181 7.33 -4.93 -8.79
C THR A 181 8.05 -5.50 -7.57
N ALA A 182 7.66 -6.71 -7.11
CA ALA A 182 8.29 -7.35 -5.95
C ALA A 182 9.77 -7.68 -6.19
N LYS A 183 10.12 -8.17 -7.38
CA LYS A 183 11.52 -8.50 -7.76
C LYS A 183 12.38 -7.24 -7.83
N LYS A 184 11.90 -6.17 -8.47
CA LYS A 184 12.59 -4.88 -8.55
C LYS A 184 12.87 -4.31 -7.16
N LEU A 185 11.85 -4.24 -6.30
CA LEU A 185 12.00 -3.72 -4.95
C LEU A 185 12.91 -4.60 -4.08
N SER A 186 12.79 -5.91 -4.16
CA SER A 186 13.69 -6.81 -3.43
C SER A 186 15.15 -6.64 -3.85
N GLY A 187 15.41 -6.46 -5.15
CA GLY A 187 16.75 -6.17 -5.69
C GLY A 187 17.28 -4.81 -5.22
N ALA A 188 16.49 -3.75 -5.42
CA ALA A 188 16.87 -2.38 -5.06
C ALA A 188 17.14 -2.21 -3.55
N LEU A 189 16.42 -2.95 -2.71
CA LEU A 189 16.52 -2.89 -1.25
C LEU A 189 17.28 -4.07 -0.66
N SER A 190 18.07 -4.77 -1.45
CA SER A 190 18.90 -5.89 -0.98
C SER A 190 19.84 -5.45 0.13
N GLY A 191 20.00 -6.27 1.18
CA GLY A 191 20.86 -5.98 2.33
C GLY A 191 20.37 -4.86 3.25
N ARG A 192 19.19 -4.27 3.00
CA ARG A 192 18.60 -3.26 3.89
C ARG A 192 17.70 -3.92 4.93
N LYS A 193 17.68 -3.38 6.16
CA LYS A 193 16.77 -3.83 7.21
C LYS A 193 15.33 -3.48 6.82
N LYS A 194 14.42 -4.47 6.88
CA LYS A 194 13.03 -4.33 6.44
C LYS A 194 12.05 -4.70 7.53
N ILE A 195 10.95 -3.98 7.60
CA ILE A 195 9.77 -4.34 8.40
C ILE A 195 8.60 -4.47 7.44
N LEU A 196 8.04 -5.65 7.36
CA LEU A 196 6.88 -5.93 6.53
C LEU A 196 5.63 -5.94 7.41
N LEU A 197 4.66 -5.10 7.08
CA LEU A 197 3.37 -5.03 7.76
C LEU A 197 2.32 -5.72 6.90
N SER A 198 1.64 -6.73 7.41
CA SER A 198 0.58 -7.42 6.67
C SER A 198 -0.38 -8.15 7.59
N ALA A 199 -1.67 -7.88 7.49
CA ALA A 199 -2.68 -8.65 8.22
C ALA A 199 -2.86 -10.07 7.68
N THR A 200 -2.45 -10.33 6.44
CA THR A 200 -2.64 -11.59 5.73
C THR A 200 -1.33 -12.12 5.13
N PRO A 201 -0.34 -12.48 5.98
CA PRO A 201 0.95 -12.96 5.49
C PRO A 201 0.84 -14.29 4.74
N LEU A 202 -0.23 -15.03 5.00
CA LEU A 202 -0.57 -16.32 4.37
C LEU A 202 -2.07 -16.31 4.04
N GLN A 203 -2.43 -16.55 2.79
CA GLN A 203 -3.82 -16.59 2.34
C GLN A 203 -4.16 -17.90 1.61
N ASN A 204 -3.42 -18.22 0.55
CA ASN A 204 -3.75 -19.34 -0.33
C ASN A 204 -2.72 -20.47 -0.30
N SER A 205 -1.47 -20.17 -0.04
CA SER A 205 -0.37 -21.15 -0.13
C SER A 205 0.78 -20.79 0.80
N ILE A 206 1.39 -21.79 1.40
CA ILE A 206 2.59 -21.63 2.23
C ILE A 206 3.77 -20.99 1.46
N LEU A 207 3.75 -21.07 0.13
CA LEU A 207 4.74 -20.42 -0.72
C LEU A 207 4.64 -18.88 -0.68
N GLU A 208 3.47 -18.32 -0.33
CA GLU A 208 3.31 -16.88 -0.12
C GLU A 208 4.14 -16.40 1.07
N LEU A 209 4.19 -17.22 2.13
CA LEU A 209 5.03 -16.94 3.29
C LEU A 209 6.52 -17.04 2.96
N TYR A 210 6.91 -18.06 2.16
CA TYR A 210 8.26 -18.14 1.60
C TYR A 210 8.60 -16.87 0.82
N GLY A 211 7.69 -16.40 -0.03
CA GLY A 211 7.89 -15.19 -0.81
C GLY A 211 8.12 -13.95 0.06
N LEU A 212 7.27 -13.72 1.05
CA LEU A 212 7.42 -12.57 1.97
C LEU A 212 8.74 -12.61 2.73
N ILE A 213 9.12 -13.78 3.26
CA ILE A 213 10.37 -13.92 4.01
C ILE A 213 11.58 -13.75 3.09
N SER A 214 11.51 -14.20 1.83
CA SER A 214 12.58 -13.99 0.84
C SER A 214 12.83 -12.52 0.51
N VAL A 215 11.83 -11.64 0.68
CA VAL A 215 12.03 -10.18 0.57
C VAL A 215 12.93 -9.65 1.68
N ILE A 216 12.84 -10.21 2.88
CA ILE A 216 13.67 -9.85 4.04
C ILE A 216 15.05 -10.48 3.89
N ASP A 217 15.07 -11.81 3.77
CA ASP A 217 16.27 -12.63 3.67
C ASP A 217 16.04 -13.80 2.71
N PRO A 218 16.64 -13.77 1.50
CA PRO A 218 16.46 -14.80 0.50
C PRO A 218 17.02 -16.17 0.92
N HIS A 219 17.88 -16.21 1.94
CA HIS A 219 18.52 -17.43 2.42
C HIS A 219 17.85 -18.04 3.66
N PHE A 220 16.86 -17.37 4.25
CA PHE A 220 16.23 -17.81 5.51
C PHE A 220 15.65 -19.22 5.44
N PHE A 221 14.96 -19.56 4.37
CA PHE A 221 14.39 -20.89 4.15
C PHE A 221 15.19 -21.78 3.19
N GLY A 222 16.27 -21.27 2.63
CA GLY A 222 17.01 -21.92 1.57
C GLY A 222 16.32 -21.76 0.20
N ASP A 223 16.58 -22.67 -0.72
CA ASP A 223 16.03 -22.59 -2.07
C ASP A 223 14.53 -22.98 -2.12
N LEU A 224 13.84 -22.43 -3.12
CA LEU A 224 12.41 -22.64 -3.33
C LEU A 224 12.04 -24.12 -3.56
N ALA A 225 12.89 -24.87 -4.28
CA ALA A 225 12.59 -26.26 -4.61
C ALA A 225 12.58 -27.13 -3.36
N SER A 226 13.58 -26.99 -2.50
CA SER A 226 13.68 -27.66 -1.21
C SER A 226 12.53 -27.26 -0.26
N PHE A 227 12.19 -25.97 -0.20
CA PHE A 227 11.06 -25.51 0.59
C PHE A 227 9.74 -26.10 0.11
N LYS A 228 9.49 -26.08 -1.21
CA LYS A 228 8.30 -26.65 -1.84
C LYS A 228 8.21 -28.16 -1.61
N ALA A 229 9.30 -28.88 -1.79
CA ALA A 229 9.35 -30.33 -1.57
C ALA A 229 9.03 -30.69 -0.11
N ARG A 230 9.36 -29.83 0.85
CA ARG A 230 9.14 -30.08 2.27
C ARG A 230 7.76 -29.65 2.74
N TYR A 231 7.29 -28.46 2.36
CA TYR A 231 6.12 -27.81 2.95
C TYR A 231 4.92 -27.65 2.00
N SER A 232 4.98 -28.14 0.75
CA SER A 232 3.84 -28.09 -0.18
C SER A 232 3.24 -29.46 -0.47
N ARG A 233 3.49 -30.47 0.36
CA ARG A 233 2.89 -31.81 0.25
C ARG A 233 1.47 -31.83 0.81
N GLN A 234 0.64 -32.76 0.36
CA GLN A 234 -0.72 -32.93 0.87
C GLN A 234 -0.76 -33.40 2.35
N ASN A 235 0.24 -34.19 2.78
CA ASN A 235 0.37 -34.65 4.16
C ASN A 235 1.72 -34.19 4.72
N ILE A 236 1.69 -33.03 5.40
CA ILE A 236 2.86 -32.53 6.14
C ILE A 236 2.79 -33.10 7.55
N ASP A 237 3.91 -33.63 8.04
CA ASP A 237 4.04 -34.08 9.41
C ASP A 237 3.90 -32.93 10.42
N ASP A 238 3.15 -33.16 11.50
CA ASP A 238 2.97 -32.19 12.57
C ASP A 238 4.30 -31.72 13.19
N ALA A 239 5.31 -32.59 13.24
CA ALA A 239 6.65 -32.26 13.69
C ALA A 239 7.35 -31.26 12.74
N GLU A 240 7.16 -31.38 11.41
CA GLU A 240 7.68 -30.43 10.43
C GLU A 240 6.98 -29.08 10.53
N LEU A 241 5.67 -29.06 10.75
CA LEU A 241 4.91 -27.82 11.00
C LEU A 241 5.34 -27.14 12.29
N ALA A 242 5.57 -27.90 13.35
CA ALA A 242 6.09 -27.36 14.63
C ALA A 242 7.48 -26.72 14.45
N LEU A 243 8.36 -27.38 13.69
CA LEU A 243 9.68 -26.83 13.38
C LEU A 243 9.60 -25.55 12.55
N LEU A 244 8.69 -25.51 11.57
CA LEU A 244 8.44 -24.29 10.80
C LEU A 244 7.94 -23.13 11.67
N ARG A 245 7.01 -23.40 12.60
CA ARG A 245 6.52 -22.42 13.57
C ARG A 245 7.63 -21.84 14.43
N VAL A 246 8.50 -22.70 14.95
CA VAL A 246 9.67 -22.25 15.76
C VAL A 246 10.59 -21.33 14.95
N ARG A 247 10.80 -21.63 13.66
CA ARG A 247 11.59 -20.76 12.77
C ARG A 247 10.88 -19.44 12.50
N LEU A 248 9.57 -19.48 12.25
CA LEU A 248 8.75 -18.30 11.98
C LEU A 248 8.69 -17.34 13.16
N ASN A 249 8.57 -17.83 14.38
CA ASN A 249 8.52 -17.02 15.59
C ASN A 249 9.78 -16.15 15.79
N LYS A 250 10.86 -16.41 15.05
CA LYS A 250 12.06 -15.57 15.07
C LYS A 250 11.99 -14.36 14.14
N ILE A 251 11.09 -14.38 13.16
CA ILE A 251 11.02 -13.36 12.11
C ILE A 251 9.61 -12.78 11.94
N CYS A 252 8.59 -13.43 12.48
CA CYS A 252 7.20 -13.04 12.36
C CYS A 252 6.55 -12.93 13.74
N ASN A 253 6.01 -11.76 14.05
CA ASN A 253 5.13 -11.53 15.20
C ASN A 253 3.68 -11.42 14.67
N ARG A 254 2.74 -12.09 15.36
CA ARG A 254 1.33 -12.07 15.00
C ARG A 254 0.43 -12.15 16.22
N THR A 255 -0.38 -11.11 16.39
CA THR A 255 -1.41 -11.04 17.44
C THR A 255 -2.79 -11.15 16.81
N LEU A 256 -3.69 -11.88 17.46
CA LEU A 256 -5.08 -12.02 17.05
C LEU A 256 -5.97 -11.17 17.95
N ARG A 257 -7.05 -10.60 17.42
CA ARG A 257 -8.02 -9.82 18.20
C ARG A 257 -8.53 -10.57 19.43
N ARG A 258 -8.79 -11.88 19.30
CA ARG A 258 -9.25 -12.71 20.43
C ARG A 258 -8.24 -12.79 21.58
N GLN A 259 -6.95 -12.74 21.28
CA GLN A 259 -5.89 -12.75 22.31
C GLN A 259 -5.92 -11.44 23.08
N VAL A 260 -5.96 -10.31 22.37
CA VAL A 260 -6.05 -8.98 22.97
C VAL A 260 -7.31 -8.83 23.83
N GLN A 261 -8.45 -9.40 23.40
CA GLN A 261 -9.68 -9.41 24.20
C GLN A 261 -9.56 -10.24 25.48
N GLN A 262 -8.90 -11.39 25.41
CA GLN A 262 -8.70 -12.27 26.58
C GLN A 262 -7.78 -11.65 27.61
N GLU A 263 -6.79 -10.87 27.18
CA GLU A 263 -5.87 -10.13 28.07
C GLU A 263 -6.51 -8.88 28.69
N GLY A 264 -7.76 -8.59 28.37
CA GLY A 264 -8.55 -7.55 29.03
C GLY A 264 -8.26 -6.12 28.57
N GLY A 265 -7.48 -5.93 27.47
CA GLY A 265 -7.04 -4.61 27.03
C GLY A 265 -8.02 -3.85 26.17
N ILE A 266 -8.77 -4.51 25.29
CA ILE A 266 -9.59 -3.83 24.29
C ILE A 266 -10.91 -4.60 24.09
N SER A 267 -12.02 -3.86 24.17
CA SER A 267 -13.34 -4.33 23.78
C SER A 267 -13.54 -4.02 22.29
N PHE A 268 -13.61 -5.04 21.46
CA PHE A 268 -13.95 -4.86 20.05
C PHE A 268 -15.46 -4.93 19.86
N THR A 269 -16.03 -3.97 19.15
CA THR A 269 -17.43 -3.99 18.75
C THR A 269 -17.71 -5.16 17.80
N ARG A 270 -18.86 -5.80 18.00
CA ARG A 270 -19.31 -6.85 17.06
C ARG A 270 -19.67 -6.21 15.71
N ARG A 271 -19.23 -6.82 14.63
CA ARG A 271 -19.59 -6.38 13.28
C ARG A 271 -20.83 -7.15 12.82
N HIS A 272 -21.86 -6.40 12.46
CA HIS A 272 -23.05 -6.91 11.83
C HIS A 272 -23.08 -6.44 10.38
N SER A 273 -23.03 -7.37 9.43
CA SER A 273 -23.10 -7.04 8.01
C SER A 273 -24.57 -6.88 7.62
N ILE A 274 -24.92 -5.72 7.07
CA ILE A 274 -26.24 -5.45 6.51
C ILE A 274 -26.06 -5.27 5.01
N THR A 275 -26.76 -6.06 4.22
CA THR A 275 -26.81 -5.92 2.77
C THR A 275 -28.13 -5.26 2.39
N GLU A 276 -28.08 -4.22 1.59
CA GLU A 276 -29.24 -3.54 1.06
C GLU A 276 -29.13 -3.46 -0.47
N ASP A 277 -30.17 -3.95 -1.12
CA ASP A 277 -30.27 -3.88 -2.58
C ASP A 277 -30.94 -2.56 -2.98
N PHE A 278 -30.47 -1.97 -4.07
CA PHE A 278 -31.09 -0.82 -4.68
C PHE A 278 -31.27 -1.04 -6.19
N ARG A 279 -32.26 -0.38 -6.75
CA ARG A 279 -32.49 -0.34 -8.21
C ARG A 279 -32.13 1.04 -8.71
N PRO A 280 -31.26 1.16 -9.72
CA PRO A 280 -31.00 2.45 -10.36
C PRO A 280 -32.28 3.08 -10.90
N THR A 281 -32.32 4.39 -10.99
CA THR A 281 -33.39 5.10 -11.71
C THR A 281 -33.25 4.85 -13.22
N GLU A 282 -34.31 5.10 -13.97
CA GLU A 282 -34.28 4.93 -15.44
C GLU A 282 -33.18 5.78 -16.08
N ASP A 283 -33.00 7.02 -15.62
CA ASP A 283 -31.95 7.92 -16.11
C ASP A 283 -30.53 7.42 -15.76
N GLU A 284 -30.33 6.89 -14.55
CA GLU A 284 -29.05 6.26 -14.16
C GLU A 284 -28.75 5.04 -15.03
N GLU A 285 -29.78 4.24 -15.35
CA GLU A 285 -29.60 3.06 -16.20
C GLU A 285 -29.29 3.44 -17.66
N VAL A 286 -29.95 4.49 -18.19
CA VAL A 286 -29.66 5.03 -19.53
C VAL A 286 -28.24 5.55 -19.60
N LEU A 287 -27.80 6.35 -18.63
CA LEU A 287 -26.43 6.85 -18.54
C LEU A 287 -25.42 5.70 -18.49
N TYR A 288 -25.68 4.70 -17.65
CA TYR A 288 -24.81 3.52 -17.50
C TYR A 288 -24.66 2.76 -18.83
N LYS A 289 -25.77 2.51 -19.52
CA LYS A 289 -25.76 1.81 -20.82
C LYS A 289 -25.01 2.60 -21.89
N GLN A 290 -25.26 3.91 -21.99
CA GLN A 290 -24.63 4.76 -22.99
C GLN A 290 -23.11 4.88 -22.78
N VAL A 291 -22.67 5.19 -21.56
CA VAL A 291 -21.24 5.29 -21.25
C VAL A 291 -20.55 3.91 -21.37
N SER A 292 -21.22 2.83 -20.96
CA SER A 292 -20.67 1.47 -21.11
C SER A 292 -20.49 1.07 -22.58
N SER A 293 -21.46 1.41 -23.44
CA SER A 293 -21.35 1.17 -24.90
C SER A 293 -20.24 2.00 -25.54
N TYR A 294 -20.10 3.27 -25.12
CA TYR A 294 -19.00 4.12 -25.56
C TYR A 294 -17.65 3.49 -25.19
N LEU A 295 -17.47 3.04 -23.94
CA LEU A 295 -16.21 2.45 -23.48
C LEU A 295 -15.85 1.11 -24.15
N GLN A 296 -16.80 0.46 -24.83
CA GLN A 296 -16.57 -0.79 -25.58
C GLN A 296 -16.11 -0.56 -27.03
N ARG A 297 -16.15 0.66 -27.51
CA ARG A 297 -15.72 0.99 -28.85
C ARG A 297 -14.22 0.84 -29.02
N ASP A 298 -13.78 0.39 -30.20
CA ASP A 298 -12.34 0.20 -30.50
C ASP A 298 -11.64 1.46 -31.02
N ASP A 299 -12.42 2.46 -31.43
CA ASP A 299 -11.98 3.69 -32.10
C ASP A 299 -11.93 4.92 -31.18
N LEU A 300 -11.81 4.74 -29.82
CA LEU A 300 -11.80 5.84 -28.88
C LEU A 300 -10.50 6.65 -28.94
N LEU A 301 -10.64 7.97 -29.10
CA LEU A 301 -9.53 8.93 -29.06
C LEU A 301 -9.17 9.37 -27.63
N ALA A 302 -10.17 9.38 -26.74
CA ALA A 302 -9.97 9.75 -25.34
C ALA A 302 -9.13 8.73 -24.54
N ILE A 303 -9.05 7.48 -24.99
CA ILE A 303 -8.41 6.39 -24.23
C ILE A 303 -7.43 5.66 -25.14
N LYS A 304 -6.13 5.71 -24.80
CA LYS A 304 -5.08 4.97 -25.53
C LYS A 304 -5.32 3.45 -25.45
N SER A 305 -4.99 2.72 -26.51
CA SER A 305 -5.22 1.27 -26.63
C SER A 305 -4.58 0.45 -25.51
N GLY A 306 -3.37 0.76 -25.10
CA GLY A 306 -2.63 0.01 -24.06
C GLY A 306 -3.23 0.13 -22.65
N ALA A 307 -3.90 1.25 -22.31
CA ALA A 307 -4.51 1.46 -20.99
C ALA A 307 -6.03 1.22 -20.98
N ARG A 308 -6.62 0.87 -22.12
CA ARG A 308 -8.08 0.83 -22.33
C ARG A 308 -8.81 -0.04 -21.32
N HIS A 309 -8.36 -1.27 -21.10
CA HIS A 309 -9.04 -2.20 -20.20
C HIS A 309 -9.15 -1.64 -18.78
N LEU A 310 -8.09 -1.07 -18.28
CA LEU A 310 -8.02 -0.51 -16.95
C LEU A 310 -8.88 0.75 -16.82
N VAL A 311 -8.72 1.70 -17.75
CA VAL A 311 -9.51 2.95 -17.77
C VAL A 311 -11.01 2.64 -17.84
N THR A 312 -11.40 1.66 -18.65
CA THR A 312 -12.78 1.16 -18.72
C THR A 312 -13.28 0.63 -17.38
N LEU A 313 -12.47 -0.16 -16.67
CA LEU A 313 -12.84 -0.69 -15.34
C LEU A 313 -13.01 0.44 -14.32
N VAL A 314 -12.08 1.40 -14.29
CA VAL A 314 -12.13 2.56 -13.37
C VAL A 314 -13.37 3.41 -13.66
N ILE A 315 -13.60 3.79 -14.92
CA ILE A 315 -14.77 4.60 -15.30
C ILE A 315 -16.08 3.87 -14.97
N ARG A 316 -16.19 2.56 -15.22
CA ARG A 316 -17.36 1.78 -14.81
C ARG A 316 -17.56 1.74 -13.30
N LYS A 317 -16.49 1.66 -12.53
CA LYS A 317 -16.58 1.71 -11.06
C LYS A 317 -17.07 3.08 -10.57
N ILE A 318 -16.57 4.17 -11.17
CA ILE A 318 -17.01 5.53 -10.86
C ILE A 318 -18.49 5.71 -11.24
N LEU A 319 -18.88 5.27 -12.43
CA LEU A 319 -20.24 5.33 -12.94
C LEU A 319 -21.22 4.56 -12.06
N ALA A 320 -20.84 3.36 -11.59
CA ALA A 320 -21.62 2.56 -10.65
C ALA A 320 -21.62 3.14 -9.23
N SER A 321 -20.76 4.10 -8.93
CA SER A 321 -20.70 4.78 -7.64
C SER A 321 -21.67 5.95 -7.54
N SER A 322 -21.62 6.89 -8.50
CA SER A 322 -22.44 8.09 -8.48
C SER A 322 -22.48 8.77 -9.84
N SER A 323 -23.65 9.27 -10.25
CA SER A 323 -23.82 10.13 -11.42
C SER A 323 -23.03 11.45 -11.29
N THR A 324 -22.88 11.98 -10.09
CA THR A 324 -22.08 13.18 -9.83
C THR A 324 -20.58 12.90 -10.00
N ALA A 325 -20.08 11.75 -9.53
CA ALA A 325 -18.68 11.40 -9.65
C ALA A 325 -18.23 11.24 -11.11
N ILE A 326 -19.09 10.69 -11.98
CA ILE A 326 -18.76 10.51 -13.39
C ILE A 326 -18.71 11.84 -14.16
N GLN A 327 -19.44 12.88 -13.73
CA GLN A 327 -19.39 14.20 -14.35
C GLN A 327 -17.97 14.76 -14.40
N GLY A 328 -17.26 14.73 -13.27
CA GLY A 328 -15.87 15.20 -13.18
C GLY A 328 -14.92 14.41 -14.08
N THR A 329 -15.13 13.10 -14.19
CA THR A 329 -14.34 12.25 -15.09
C THR A 329 -14.59 12.57 -16.55
N LEU A 330 -15.85 12.73 -16.94
CA LEU A 330 -16.23 13.11 -18.31
C LEU A 330 -15.69 14.51 -18.66
N GLU A 331 -15.75 15.47 -17.73
CA GLU A 331 -15.18 16.80 -17.92
C GLU A 331 -13.67 16.76 -18.16
N THR A 332 -12.96 15.96 -17.40
CA THR A 332 -11.52 15.75 -17.56
C THR A 332 -11.21 15.13 -18.93
N MET A 333 -11.99 14.15 -19.38
CA MET A 333 -11.83 13.55 -20.71
C MET A 333 -12.07 14.56 -21.83
N ILE A 334 -13.13 15.39 -21.74
CA ILE A 334 -13.44 16.45 -22.68
C ILE A 334 -12.28 17.45 -22.77
N HIS A 335 -11.84 17.98 -21.63
CA HIS A 335 -10.78 18.98 -21.59
C HIS A 335 -9.47 18.48 -22.22
N ARG A 336 -9.18 17.20 -22.10
CA ARG A 336 -8.00 16.58 -22.70
C ARG A 336 -8.10 16.37 -24.19
N LEU A 337 -9.26 15.96 -24.68
CA LEU A 337 -9.48 15.90 -26.11
C LEU A 337 -9.38 17.32 -26.74
N GLU A 338 -9.93 18.33 -26.07
CA GLU A 338 -9.82 19.73 -26.49
C GLU A 338 -8.37 20.24 -26.47
N SER A 339 -7.57 19.82 -25.47
CA SER A 339 -6.15 20.21 -25.34
C SER A 339 -5.18 19.29 -26.05
N LYS A 340 -5.65 18.21 -26.69
CA LYS A 340 -4.83 17.16 -27.33
C LYS A 340 -3.78 16.52 -26.41
N MET A 341 -3.99 16.54 -25.09
CA MET A 341 -3.09 15.93 -24.11
C MET A 341 -3.49 14.49 -23.75
N PRO A 342 -2.57 13.59 -23.38
CA PRO A 342 -2.89 12.21 -23.01
C PRO A 342 -3.76 12.10 -21.75
N VAL A 343 -4.78 11.24 -21.78
CA VAL A 343 -5.74 11.05 -20.67
C VAL A 343 -5.11 10.42 -19.42
N LEU A 344 -3.95 9.79 -19.54
CA LEU A 344 -3.33 8.97 -18.50
C LEU A 344 -3.05 9.73 -17.18
N ASP A 345 -2.67 11.01 -17.24
CA ASP A 345 -2.25 11.79 -16.07
C ASP A 345 -3.39 12.30 -15.18
N ALA A 346 -4.67 12.21 -15.60
CA ALA A 346 -5.80 12.71 -14.81
C ALA A 346 -6.46 11.66 -13.90
N LEU A 347 -6.25 10.39 -14.20
CA LEU A 347 -6.83 9.30 -13.43
C LEU A 347 -5.90 8.82 -12.29
N THR A 348 -4.69 9.37 -12.20
CA THR A 348 -3.73 9.09 -11.13
C THR A 348 -4.21 9.48 -9.72
N ASP A 349 -5.23 10.33 -9.63
CA ASP A 349 -5.86 10.67 -8.34
C ASP A 349 -6.90 9.63 -7.85
N TYR A 350 -7.25 8.64 -8.68
CA TYR A 350 -8.17 7.56 -8.29
C TYR A 350 -7.44 6.31 -7.82
N GLU A 351 -7.85 5.82 -6.68
CA GLU A 351 -7.21 4.90 -5.71
C GLU A 351 -6.60 3.58 -6.19
N ASN A 352 -6.71 3.20 -7.47
CA ASN A 352 -6.22 1.89 -7.95
C ASN A 352 -5.41 1.96 -9.25
N TYR A 353 -5.06 3.15 -9.71
CA TYR A 353 -4.38 3.28 -11.00
C TYR A 353 -2.92 2.83 -10.96
N ASP A 354 -2.27 2.98 -9.81
CA ASP A 354 -0.87 2.60 -9.62
C ASP A 354 -0.62 1.08 -9.71
N ASP A 355 -1.64 0.23 -9.51
CA ASP A 355 -1.47 -1.24 -9.51
C ASP A 355 -1.40 -1.85 -10.92
N TYR A 356 -1.72 -1.10 -12.00
CA TYR A 356 -1.95 -1.67 -13.32
C TYR A 356 -1.26 -0.95 -14.49
N SER A 357 -0.40 0.03 -14.25
CA SER A 357 0.22 0.84 -15.30
C SER A 357 1.47 0.22 -15.95
N ASP A 358 1.57 -1.11 -16.06
CA ASP A 358 2.76 -1.81 -16.56
C ASP A 358 2.88 -1.89 -18.10
N GLU A 359 2.07 -1.16 -18.87
CA GLU A 359 2.23 -1.11 -20.32
C GLU A 359 2.51 0.30 -20.82
N GLU A 360 3.78 0.67 -20.84
CA GLU A 360 4.31 1.77 -21.66
C GLU A 360 4.39 1.32 -23.11
N GLY A 361 3.41 1.71 -23.90
CA GLY A 361 3.51 1.74 -25.36
C GLY A 361 3.87 3.17 -25.79
N ILE A 362 5.09 3.35 -26.27
CA ILE A 362 5.58 4.57 -26.89
C ILE A 362 4.94 4.69 -28.28
N ASP A 363 4.41 5.88 -28.55
CA ASP A 363 4.25 6.60 -29.81
C ASP A 363 3.85 5.87 -31.10
N ASP A 364 2.67 6.27 -31.60
CA ASP A 364 2.54 6.67 -32.99
C ASP A 364 1.74 7.99 -33.03
N GLU A 365 2.30 9.04 -33.63
CA GLU A 365 1.62 10.26 -34.04
C GLU A 365 0.67 9.91 -35.17
N ASP A 366 -0.40 9.20 -34.90
CA ASP A 366 -1.49 9.06 -35.83
C ASP A 366 -2.18 10.40 -35.98
N THR A 367 -2.27 10.85 -37.21
CA THR A 367 -3.02 12.06 -37.61
C THR A 367 -4.48 11.87 -37.23
N ILE A 368 -4.87 12.44 -36.09
CA ILE A 368 -6.22 12.36 -35.55
C ILE A 368 -7.16 13.10 -36.52
N ASP A 369 -8.20 12.44 -37.02
CA ASP A 369 -9.24 13.05 -37.83
C ASP A 369 -9.99 14.10 -36.99
N PRO A 370 -9.97 15.40 -37.39
CA PRO A 370 -10.63 16.46 -36.63
C PRO A 370 -12.14 16.27 -36.50
N GLN A 371 -12.78 15.59 -37.48
CA GLN A 371 -14.22 15.34 -37.44
C GLN A 371 -14.54 14.24 -36.40
N ALA A 372 -13.75 13.17 -36.33
CA ALA A 372 -13.89 12.12 -35.33
C ALA A 372 -13.65 12.65 -33.93
N LEU A 373 -12.64 13.52 -33.76
CA LEU A 373 -12.33 14.17 -32.49
C LEU A 373 -13.50 15.02 -31.98
N GLN A 374 -14.08 15.89 -32.87
CA GLN A 374 -15.20 16.74 -32.49
C GLN A 374 -16.44 15.91 -32.15
N ALA A 375 -16.73 14.86 -32.92
CA ALA A 375 -17.85 13.96 -32.67
C ALA A 375 -17.73 13.27 -31.27
N GLU A 376 -16.54 12.85 -30.90
CA GLU A 376 -16.30 12.22 -29.59
C GLU A 376 -16.45 13.24 -28.45
N ILE A 377 -15.95 14.45 -28.62
CA ILE A 377 -16.13 15.55 -27.65
C ILE A 377 -17.63 15.85 -27.45
N ASP A 378 -18.39 15.97 -28.51
CA ASP A 378 -19.82 16.24 -28.44
C ASP A 378 -20.59 15.11 -27.77
N GLN A 379 -20.20 13.87 -28.02
CA GLN A 379 -20.75 12.69 -27.36
C GLN A 379 -20.49 12.70 -25.85
N LEU A 380 -19.27 13.00 -25.42
CA LEU A 380 -18.92 13.11 -24.00
C LEU A 380 -19.64 14.27 -23.31
N LYS A 381 -19.83 15.42 -24.02
CA LYS A 381 -20.62 16.56 -23.53
C LYS A 381 -22.09 16.16 -23.30
N ASN A 382 -22.67 15.37 -24.19
CA ASN A 382 -24.02 14.84 -24.01
C ASN A 382 -24.13 13.93 -22.78
N TYR A 383 -23.17 13.04 -22.57
CA TYR A 383 -23.15 12.19 -21.36
C TYR A 383 -22.98 13.02 -20.08
N LYS A 384 -22.12 14.06 -20.09
CA LYS A 384 -21.96 14.98 -18.97
C LYS A 384 -23.28 15.70 -18.66
N THR A 385 -23.99 16.17 -19.69
CA THR A 385 -25.29 16.84 -19.54
C THR A 385 -26.35 15.88 -18.96
N LEU A 386 -26.41 14.65 -19.46
CA LEU A 386 -27.29 13.62 -18.91
C LEU A 386 -26.95 13.30 -17.47
N ALA A 387 -25.67 13.15 -17.14
CA ALA A 387 -25.23 12.91 -15.76
C ALA A 387 -25.60 14.08 -14.82
N ALA A 388 -25.52 15.32 -15.30
CA ALA A 388 -25.91 16.52 -14.56
C ALA A 388 -27.42 16.66 -14.36
N SER A 389 -28.24 16.11 -15.25
CA SER A 389 -29.70 16.13 -15.13
C SER A 389 -30.23 15.15 -14.07
N ILE A 390 -29.43 14.15 -13.68
CA ILE A 390 -29.78 13.16 -12.67
C ILE A 390 -29.67 13.79 -11.28
N THR A 391 -30.80 14.21 -10.73
CA THR A 391 -30.87 14.83 -9.41
C THR A 391 -31.05 13.82 -8.29
N LYS A 392 -31.57 12.62 -8.59
CA LYS A 392 -31.80 11.54 -7.62
C LYS A 392 -30.76 10.45 -7.82
N ASN A 393 -30.02 10.14 -6.78
CA ASN A 393 -29.06 9.03 -6.78
C ASN A 393 -29.64 7.87 -5.96
N ALA A 394 -30.08 6.82 -6.63
CA ALA A 394 -30.71 5.66 -6.00
C ALA A 394 -29.83 4.98 -4.95
N LYS A 395 -28.52 4.93 -5.17
CA LYS A 395 -27.56 4.37 -4.23
C LYS A 395 -27.40 5.25 -2.98
N ALA A 396 -27.39 6.57 -3.13
CA ALA A 396 -27.33 7.49 -2.01
C ALA A 396 -28.61 7.42 -1.15
N GLU A 397 -29.79 7.33 -1.77
CA GLU A 397 -31.05 7.13 -1.07
C GLU A 397 -31.10 5.79 -0.32
N ALA A 398 -30.58 4.71 -0.94
CA ALA A 398 -30.45 3.42 -0.26
C ALA A 398 -29.49 3.51 0.93
N LEU A 399 -28.36 4.20 0.80
CA LEU A 399 -27.42 4.43 1.90
C LEU A 399 -28.07 5.15 3.08
N LEU A 400 -28.85 6.21 2.83
CA LEU A 400 -29.55 6.92 3.90
C LEU A 400 -30.52 6.01 4.65
N ARG A 401 -31.32 5.19 3.92
CA ARG A 401 -32.21 4.19 4.55
C ARG A 401 -31.44 3.18 5.39
N VAL A 402 -30.30 2.71 4.90
CA VAL A 402 -29.45 1.76 5.65
C VAL A 402 -28.90 2.39 6.92
N LEU A 403 -28.45 3.65 6.83
CA LEU A 403 -27.94 4.37 8.00
C LEU A 403 -29.01 4.52 9.08
N ASP A 404 -30.23 4.91 8.73
CA ASP A 404 -31.34 5.01 9.68
C ASP A 404 -31.63 3.65 10.37
N ARG A 405 -31.67 2.57 9.58
CA ARG A 405 -31.84 1.20 10.12
C ARG A 405 -30.64 0.78 10.98
N ALA A 406 -29.42 1.11 10.59
CA ALA A 406 -28.23 0.77 11.36
C ALA A 406 -28.20 1.52 12.71
N PHE A 407 -28.56 2.80 12.75
CA PHE A 407 -28.66 3.56 13.98
C PHE A 407 -29.75 3.04 14.90
N THR A 408 -30.92 2.71 14.36
CA THR A 408 -32.01 2.10 15.12
C THR A 408 -31.57 0.78 15.74
N PHE A 409 -30.96 -0.10 14.93
CA PHE A 409 -30.46 -1.40 15.39
C PHE A 409 -29.35 -1.26 16.44
N THR A 410 -28.46 -0.29 16.30
CA THR A 410 -27.39 -0.03 17.28
C THR A 410 -27.97 0.46 18.60
N ALA A 411 -28.98 1.35 18.55
CA ALA A 411 -29.67 1.83 19.74
C ALA A 411 -30.42 0.69 20.50
N GLU A 412 -31.03 -0.25 19.78
CA GLU A 412 -31.66 -1.46 20.37
C GLU A 412 -30.62 -2.38 21.04
N LEU A 413 -29.40 -2.39 20.59
CA LEU A 413 -28.29 -3.17 21.18
C LEU A 413 -27.59 -2.45 22.35
N GLY A 414 -28.04 -1.23 22.71
CA GLY A 414 -27.47 -0.47 23.83
C GLY A 414 -26.15 0.22 23.50
N GLY A 415 -25.92 0.58 22.23
CA GLY A 415 -24.73 1.30 21.71
C GLY A 415 -24.95 2.80 21.65
#